data_cf2a327c5b5de20bea0c3beb483e23ba
#
_entry.id   cf2a327c5b5de20bea0c3beb483e23ba
#
_cell.length_a   1.000
_cell.length_b   1.000
_cell.length_c   1.000
_cell.angle_alpha   90.00
_cell.angle_beta   90.00
_cell.angle_gamma   90.00
#
_symmetry.space_group_name_H-M   'P 1'
#
loop_
_entity.id
_entity.type
_entity.pdbx_description
1 polymer ?
#
loop_
_entity_poly.entity_id
_entity_poly.type
_entity_poly.pdbx_seq_one_letter_code
_entity_poly.pdbx_strand_id
1 'polypeptide(L)'
;MKKGRFLLRLGAVVALLVTFSLTGIEAMGVVKQPVASGEPRADIIMIDSLKAFGKLEEVPVAFFHDQHTDALKKQGKDCTACHETEKDRLSTKFKRLKDVDMGSVKETYHANCIGCHKEMRSAGQEAGPTDVSCRSCHSRDVKASSNWKAINMDKSLHYRHTASDSIPKGGQEANCAACHHKFDEQTKKLIPAPGEEGSCSYCHKAEVIKDVKNIRNASHIACVNCHVNVAAQKADTGPLTCQGCHSAEMQGKIKVVKDVPRLKRNQPDAVLLTVADTKALTLDSKSLMQPVAFNHKAHELANDNCRACHHESLASCAAECHTVSGDKKGGFVTLEQAMHKPGSQSSCVGCHNERKAAKDCAGCHALIPEGRTSEASCASCHAEGIKLDTVQIKAMSKEDKTAMASAMIEARMPAGTFNISDLPEKVVIADLKDRYEGAEFPHRKIVETMYAKVAKSELASAFHTSKGTFCQGCHHNSPASENPPRCASCHGKNFDATKNARPGLKAAFHQQCIGCHTAMELEKPAATACADCHKERK
;
A
#
# COMPACT_ATOMS: atom_id res chain seq x y z
N MET A 1 40.26 -49.43 18.40
CA MET A 1 40.71 -48.09 18.02
C MET A 1 40.15 -47.69 16.64
N LYS A 2 38.82 -47.73 16.39
CA LYS A 2 38.21 -47.33 15.08
C LYS A 2 36.92 -46.48 15.22
N LYS A 3 36.58 -45.98 16.41
CA LYS A 3 35.36 -45.18 16.64
C LYS A 3 35.60 -43.67 16.76
N GLY A 4 36.84 -43.19 16.82
CA GLY A 4 37.15 -41.78 17.02
C GLY A 4 37.26 -40.91 15.73
N ARG A 5 37.37 -41.55 14.54
CA ARG A 5 37.56 -40.81 13.27
C ARG A 5 36.26 -40.49 12.50
N PHE A 6 35.15 -41.09 12.90
CA PHE A 6 33.85 -40.83 12.24
C PHE A 6 33.14 -39.59 12.76
N LEU A 7 33.32 -39.27 14.04
CA LEU A 7 32.70 -38.08 14.65
C LEU A 7 33.36 -36.75 14.24
N LEU A 8 34.66 -36.78 13.87
CA LEU A 8 35.34 -35.56 13.42
C LEU A 8 34.98 -35.15 11.97
N ARG A 9 34.53 -36.11 11.14
CA ARG A 9 34.09 -35.81 9.77
C ARG A 9 32.66 -35.32 9.70
N LEU A 10 31.80 -35.65 10.67
CA LEU A 10 30.43 -35.18 10.74
C LEU A 10 30.36 -33.73 11.24
N GLY A 11 31.24 -33.33 12.17
CA GLY A 11 31.34 -31.96 12.66
C GLY A 11 31.79 -30.95 11.61
N ALA A 12 32.67 -31.35 10.69
CA ALA A 12 33.16 -30.47 9.63
C ALA A 12 32.12 -30.25 8.53
N VAL A 13 31.25 -31.22 8.23
CA VAL A 13 30.19 -31.09 7.23
C VAL A 13 29.02 -30.23 7.75
N VAL A 14 28.71 -30.35 9.05
CA VAL A 14 27.66 -29.51 9.68
C VAL A 14 28.13 -28.07 9.83
N ALA A 15 29.40 -27.81 10.14
CA ALA A 15 29.96 -26.46 10.18
C ALA A 15 30.00 -25.79 8.80
N LEU A 16 30.24 -26.56 7.71
CA LEU A 16 30.21 -25.99 6.35
C LEU A 16 28.80 -25.71 5.84
N LEU A 17 27.78 -26.44 6.29
CA LEU A 17 26.37 -26.19 5.91
C LEU A 17 25.74 -25.04 6.69
N VAL A 18 26.22 -24.75 7.90
CA VAL A 18 25.73 -23.59 8.69
C VAL A 18 26.38 -22.27 8.23
N THR A 19 27.61 -22.30 7.71
CA THR A 19 28.26 -21.11 7.17
C THR A 19 27.76 -20.73 5.77
N PHE A 20 27.14 -21.64 5.02
CA PHE A 20 26.56 -21.34 3.70
C PHE A 20 25.11 -20.82 3.77
N SER A 21 24.45 -20.97 4.92
CA SER A 21 23.06 -20.51 5.12
C SER A 21 22.95 -19.08 5.67
N LEU A 22 24.06 -18.41 5.96
CA LEU A 22 24.08 -17.04 6.52
C LEU A 22 24.53 -15.95 5.54
N THR A 23 24.82 -16.31 4.28
CA THR A 23 25.23 -15.32 3.26
C THR A 23 24.22 -15.13 2.12
N GLY A 24 22.99 -15.56 2.30
CA GLY A 24 21.93 -15.56 1.27
C GLY A 24 20.70 -14.69 1.55
N ILE A 25 20.81 -13.70 2.45
CA ILE A 25 19.84 -12.59 2.52
C ILE A 25 20.59 -11.34 2.07
N GLU A 26 20.95 -11.29 0.79
CA GLU A 26 21.09 -10.00 0.15
C GLU A 26 19.67 -9.41 0.09
N ALA A 27 19.41 -8.52 1.03
CA ALA A 27 18.38 -7.52 0.87
C ALA A 27 18.47 -7.03 -0.58
N MET A 28 17.34 -7.02 -1.31
CA MET A 28 17.21 -6.21 -2.52
C MET A 28 17.47 -4.78 -2.09
N GLY A 29 18.73 -4.43 -2.02
CA GLY A 29 19.20 -3.09 -1.80
C GLY A 29 18.66 -2.27 -2.95
N VAL A 30 17.78 -1.34 -2.63
CA VAL A 30 17.57 -0.17 -3.47
C VAL A 30 18.97 0.32 -3.82
N VAL A 31 19.35 0.16 -5.09
CA VAL A 31 20.63 0.65 -5.59
C VAL A 31 20.58 2.16 -5.39
N LYS A 32 21.14 2.63 -4.29
CA LYS A 32 21.40 4.06 -4.08
C LYS A 32 22.45 4.46 -5.12
N GLN A 33 21.99 4.99 -6.23
CA GLN A 33 22.89 5.64 -7.19
C GLN A 33 23.52 6.86 -6.52
N PRO A 34 24.82 7.10 -6.70
CA PRO A 34 25.48 8.22 -6.07
C PRO A 34 24.86 9.54 -6.54
N VAL A 35 24.49 10.36 -5.58
CA VAL A 35 23.88 11.68 -5.79
C VAL A 35 25.01 12.69 -6.07
N ALA A 36 25.06 13.24 -7.26
CA ALA A 36 25.74 14.50 -7.48
C ALA A 36 24.74 15.64 -7.30
N SER A 37 25.24 16.78 -6.85
CA SER A 37 24.53 18.01 -6.57
C SER A 37 23.60 18.48 -7.71
N GLY A 38 22.39 17.94 -7.72
CA GLY A 38 21.30 18.29 -8.63
C GLY A 38 19.99 17.86 -7.98
N GLU A 39 18.93 18.60 -8.24
CA GLU A 39 17.61 18.24 -7.72
C GLU A 39 17.21 16.83 -8.19
N PRO A 40 16.51 16.05 -7.33
CA PRO A 40 16.00 14.74 -7.71
C PRO A 40 15.09 14.85 -8.94
N ARG A 41 15.26 13.95 -9.91
CA ARG A 41 14.53 13.99 -11.19
C ARG A 41 13.72 12.72 -11.43
N ALA A 42 12.48 12.88 -11.83
CA ALA A 42 11.60 11.76 -12.21
C ALA A 42 11.68 11.43 -13.71
N ASP A 43 12.38 12.24 -14.49
CA ASP A 43 12.46 12.18 -15.96
C ASP A 43 13.65 11.38 -16.51
N ILE A 44 14.38 10.67 -15.66
CA ILE A 44 15.51 9.85 -16.09
C ILE A 44 14.99 8.53 -16.64
N ILE A 45 15.15 8.32 -17.94
CA ILE A 45 14.78 7.09 -18.62
C ILE A 45 16.03 6.26 -18.88
N MET A 46 16.09 5.05 -18.33
CA MET A 46 17.15 4.11 -18.69
C MET A 46 16.81 3.44 -20.02
N ILE A 47 17.58 3.77 -21.06
CA ILE A 47 17.39 3.17 -22.40
C ILE A 47 18.00 1.78 -22.39
N ASP A 48 17.16 0.77 -22.23
CA ASP A 48 17.49 -0.65 -22.21
C ASP A 48 16.71 -1.47 -23.25
N SER A 49 16.22 -0.82 -24.31
CA SER A 49 15.32 -1.43 -25.31
C SER A 49 15.90 -2.71 -25.94
N LEU A 50 17.23 -2.81 -26.04
CA LEU A 50 17.90 -4.00 -26.59
C LEU A 50 17.83 -5.22 -25.67
N LYS A 51 17.49 -5.03 -24.39
CA LYS A 51 17.30 -6.14 -23.43
C LYS A 51 16.23 -7.14 -23.89
N ALA A 52 15.26 -6.68 -24.69
CA ALA A 52 14.24 -7.54 -25.28
C ALA A 52 14.82 -8.59 -26.26
N PHE A 53 16.00 -8.35 -26.81
CA PHE A 53 16.67 -9.24 -27.76
C PHE A 53 17.80 -10.07 -27.12
N GLY A 54 18.17 -9.80 -25.88
CA GLY A 54 19.22 -10.55 -25.18
C GLY A 54 19.96 -9.74 -24.14
N LYS A 55 21.12 -10.26 -23.72
CA LYS A 55 21.98 -9.58 -22.74
C LYS A 55 22.61 -8.33 -23.36
N LEU A 56 22.56 -7.23 -22.61
CA LEU A 56 23.20 -5.99 -23.04
C LEU A 56 24.72 -6.09 -22.97
N GLU A 57 25.41 -5.62 -23.98
CA GLU A 57 26.88 -5.51 -24.04
C GLU A 57 27.38 -4.33 -23.19
N GLU A 58 26.65 -3.21 -23.20
CA GLU A 58 26.96 -2.01 -22.44
C GLU A 58 25.84 -1.68 -21.44
N VAL A 59 26.15 -0.85 -20.45
CA VAL A 59 25.16 -0.37 -19.49
C VAL A 59 24.10 0.49 -20.19
N PRO A 60 22.84 0.47 -19.73
CA PRO A 60 21.79 1.33 -20.26
C PRO A 60 22.18 2.82 -20.22
N VAL A 61 21.78 3.58 -21.24
CA VAL A 61 22.00 5.02 -21.26
C VAL A 61 20.96 5.71 -20.38
N ALA A 62 21.42 6.55 -19.44
CA ALA A 62 20.53 7.41 -18.67
C ALA A 62 20.14 8.64 -19.51
N PHE A 63 18.93 8.65 -19.98
CA PHE A 63 18.38 9.70 -20.82
C PHE A 63 17.53 10.67 -20.00
N PHE A 64 17.90 11.95 -19.99
CA PHE A 64 17.21 13.02 -19.29
C PHE A 64 16.08 13.60 -20.16
N HIS A 65 14.93 12.96 -20.15
CA HIS A 65 13.83 13.23 -21.07
C HIS A 65 13.34 14.68 -20.99
N ASP A 66 13.07 15.20 -19.79
CA ASP A 66 12.54 16.58 -19.67
C ASP A 66 13.55 17.64 -20.10
N GLN A 67 14.87 17.41 -19.90
CA GLN A 67 15.89 18.33 -20.42
C GLN A 67 15.87 18.41 -21.94
N HIS A 68 15.71 17.26 -22.61
CA HIS A 68 15.61 17.21 -24.06
C HIS A 68 14.33 17.86 -24.57
N THR A 69 13.19 17.59 -23.93
CA THR A 69 11.91 18.21 -24.31
C THR A 69 11.91 19.71 -24.10
N ASP A 70 12.49 20.22 -23.01
CA ASP A 70 12.62 21.65 -22.73
C ASP A 70 13.53 22.34 -23.76
N ALA A 71 14.64 21.69 -24.13
CA ALA A 71 15.55 22.22 -25.16
C ALA A 71 14.86 22.28 -26.53
N LEU A 72 14.12 21.25 -26.92
CA LEU A 72 13.39 21.20 -28.18
C LEU A 72 12.21 22.19 -28.22
N LYS A 73 11.50 22.36 -27.11
CA LYS A 73 10.39 23.32 -26.98
C LYS A 73 10.89 24.78 -27.22
N LYS A 74 12.06 25.12 -26.74
CA LYS A 74 12.69 26.44 -27.04
C LYS A 74 12.92 26.68 -28.52
N GLN A 75 13.00 25.59 -29.32
CA GLN A 75 13.17 25.64 -30.77
C GLN A 75 11.84 25.48 -31.53
N GLY A 76 10.71 25.50 -30.84
CA GLY A 76 9.38 25.26 -31.44
C GLY A 76 9.14 23.83 -31.91
N LYS A 77 9.97 22.87 -31.47
CA LYS A 77 9.80 21.46 -31.76
C LYS A 77 8.98 20.79 -30.65
N ASP A 78 8.19 19.81 -31.00
CA ASP A 78 7.32 19.04 -30.09
C ASP A 78 7.76 17.56 -29.94
N CYS A 79 6.90 16.75 -29.36
CA CYS A 79 7.15 15.33 -29.11
C CYS A 79 7.47 14.54 -30.40
N THR A 80 6.98 14.97 -31.57
CA THR A 80 7.18 14.29 -32.85
C THR A 80 8.63 14.39 -33.35
N ALA A 81 9.43 15.29 -32.80
CA ALA A 81 10.87 15.36 -33.08
C ALA A 81 11.61 14.05 -32.71
N CYS A 82 11.09 13.28 -31.73
CA CYS A 82 11.67 12.03 -31.27
C CYS A 82 10.72 10.83 -31.32
N HIS A 83 9.43 11.05 -31.45
CA HIS A 83 8.42 9.99 -31.41
C HIS A 83 7.60 9.98 -32.70
N GLU A 84 7.50 8.82 -33.33
CA GLU A 84 6.63 8.64 -34.47
C GLU A 84 5.16 8.52 -34.05
N THR A 85 4.25 8.84 -34.96
CA THR A 85 2.82 8.72 -34.76
C THR A 85 2.21 7.63 -35.66
N GLU A 86 1.29 6.85 -35.12
CA GLU A 86 0.49 5.90 -35.86
C GLU A 86 -0.99 6.11 -35.52
N LYS A 87 -1.81 6.44 -36.51
CA LYS A 87 -3.26 6.70 -36.32
C LYS A 87 -3.53 7.70 -35.18
N ASP A 88 -2.87 8.84 -35.26
CA ASP A 88 -2.95 9.95 -34.28
C ASP A 88 -2.51 9.60 -32.85
N ARG A 89 -1.78 8.51 -32.69
CA ARG A 89 -1.19 8.10 -31.41
C ARG A 89 0.33 8.20 -31.46
N LEU A 90 0.89 8.89 -30.49
CA LEU A 90 2.33 8.98 -30.31
C LEU A 90 2.91 7.63 -29.88
N SER A 91 3.91 7.15 -30.59
CA SER A 91 4.68 5.97 -30.17
C SER A 91 5.51 6.31 -28.93
N THR A 92 5.51 5.44 -27.93
CA THR A 92 6.44 5.56 -26.79
C THR A 92 7.85 5.11 -27.11
N LYS A 93 8.10 4.62 -28.34
CA LYS A 93 9.42 4.20 -28.82
C LYS A 93 10.10 5.36 -29.57
N PHE A 94 11.39 5.52 -29.32
CA PHE A 94 12.17 6.56 -29.98
C PHE A 94 12.33 6.28 -31.48
N LYS A 95 11.87 7.20 -32.34
CA LYS A 95 12.04 7.19 -33.81
C LYS A 95 11.66 5.87 -34.47
N ARG A 96 10.64 5.14 -33.92
CA ARG A 96 10.15 3.89 -34.50
C ARG A 96 8.79 3.48 -33.94
N LEU A 97 8.08 2.69 -34.71
CA LEU A 97 6.79 2.08 -34.28
C LEU A 97 6.98 0.68 -33.70
N LYS A 98 7.96 -0.08 -34.20
CA LYS A 98 8.20 -1.48 -33.81
C LYS A 98 9.69 -1.73 -33.54
N ASP A 99 9.97 -2.69 -32.71
CA ASP A 99 11.31 -3.27 -32.54
C ASP A 99 11.41 -4.46 -33.50
N VAL A 100 12.18 -4.30 -34.57
CA VAL A 100 12.31 -5.30 -35.63
C VAL A 100 13.41 -6.29 -35.27
N ASP A 101 14.63 -5.80 -35.06
CA ASP A 101 15.80 -6.56 -34.67
C ASP A 101 16.78 -5.70 -33.86
N MET A 102 17.74 -6.35 -33.22
CA MET A 102 18.73 -5.69 -32.36
C MET A 102 19.56 -4.65 -33.10
N GLY A 103 20.01 -4.97 -34.33
CA GLY A 103 20.87 -4.10 -35.15
C GLY A 103 20.14 -2.81 -35.52
N SER A 104 18.95 -2.93 -36.06
CA SER A 104 18.12 -1.79 -36.48
C SER A 104 17.78 -0.87 -35.30
N VAL A 105 17.45 -1.45 -34.13
CA VAL A 105 17.15 -0.65 -32.94
C VAL A 105 18.41 0.06 -32.42
N LYS A 106 19.56 -0.62 -32.40
CA LYS A 106 20.84 -0.05 -32.01
C LYS A 106 21.22 1.13 -32.92
N GLU A 107 21.12 0.93 -34.23
CA GLU A 107 21.43 1.97 -35.22
C GLU A 107 20.49 3.17 -35.09
N THR A 108 19.19 2.95 -34.88
CA THR A 108 18.23 4.04 -34.67
C THR A 108 18.66 4.98 -33.54
N TYR A 109 19.12 4.44 -32.41
CA TYR A 109 19.60 5.29 -31.32
C TYR A 109 20.91 5.98 -31.65
N HIS A 110 21.91 5.25 -32.14
CA HIS A 110 23.24 5.82 -32.42
C HIS A 110 23.21 6.91 -33.49
N ALA A 111 22.58 6.63 -34.62
CA ALA A 111 22.50 7.60 -35.70
C ALA A 111 21.76 8.89 -35.29
N ASN A 112 20.59 8.74 -34.65
CA ASN A 112 19.75 9.89 -34.33
C ASN A 112 20.27 10.69 -33.12
N CYS A 113 20.71 10.06 -32.03
CA CYS A 113 21.22 10.78 -30.86
C CYS A 113 22.52 11.52 -31.20
N ILE A 114 23.51 10.85 -31.79
CA ILE A 114 24.80 11.44 -32.14
C ILE A 114 24.63 12.48 -33.25
N GLY A 115 23.78 12.17 -34.26
CA GLY A 115 23.49 13.10 -35.37
C GLY A 115 22.88 14.41 -34.88
N CYS A 116 21.83 14.31 -34.03
CA CYS A 116 21.19 15.47 -33.44
C CYS A 116 22.17 16.31 -32.60
N HIS A 117 22.97 15.67 -31.74
CA HIS A 117 23.95 16.38 -30.91
C HIS A 117 25.02 17.10 -31.76
N LYS A 118 25.48 16.49 -32.88
CA LYS A 118 26.39 17.15 -33.83
C LYS A 118 25.74 18.36 -34.49
N GLU A 119 24.50 18.21 -34.96
CA GLU A 119 23.74 19.29 -35.58
C GLU A 119 23.55 20.46 -34.61
N MET A 120 23.14 20.21 -33.38
CA MET A 120 22.92 21.21 -32.35
C MET A 120 24.20 21.98 -32.02
N ARG A 121 25.32 21.27 -31.85
CA ARG A 121 26.63 21.91 -31.62
C ARG A 121 27.11 22.74 -32.80
N SER A 122 26.89 22.27 -34.03
CA SER A 122 27.22 23.03 -35.22
C SER A 122 26.40 24.33 -35.32
N ALA A 123 25.19 24.32 -34.77
CA ALA A 123 24.33 25.49 -34.64
C ALA A 123 24.67 26.38 -33.42
N GLY A 124 25.76 26.12 -32.70
CA GLY A 124 26.18 26.89 -31.52
C GLY A 124 25.32 26.62 -30.26
N GLN A 125 24.59 25.52 -30.22
CA GLN A 125 23.72 25.18 -29.11
C GLN A 125 24.37 24.13 -28.19
N GLU A 126 24.00 24.14 -26.92
CA GLU A 126 24.38 23.08 -25.99
C GLU A 126 23.76 21.74 -26.39
N ALA A 127 24.59 20.71 -26.41
CA ALA A 127 24.16 19.35 -26.72
C ALA A 127 25.00 18.33 -25.95
N GLY A 128 24.49 17.10 -25.86
CA GLY A 128 25.19 15.97 -25.27
C GLY A 128 26.45 15.56 -26.07
N PRO A 129 27.02 14.40 -25.75
CA PRO A 129 28.22 13.89 -26.42
C PRO A 129 28.04 13.75 -27.94
N THR A 130 29.06 14.09 -28.67
CA THR A 130 29.12 13.99 -30.14
C THR A 130 30.17 13.01 -30.61
N ASP A 131 31.00 12.54 -29.68
CA ASP A 131 32.05 11.56 -29.95
C ASP A 131 31.49 10.13 -30.03
N VAL A 132 32.32 9.24 -30.56
CA VAL A 132 32.01 7.81 -30.68
C VAL A 132 32.48 7.01 -29.45
N SER A 133 32.86 7.68 -28.36
CA SER A 133 33.23 7.00 -27.13
C SER A 133 31.98 6.42 -26.48
N CYS A 134 31.89 5.09 -26.39
CA CYS A 134 30.77 4.41 -25.81
C CYS A 134 30.44 4.91 -24.40
N ARG A 135 31.46 5.19 -23.58
CA ARG A 135 31.31 5.60 -22.18
C ARG A 135 30.81 7.02 -21.98
N SER A 136 30.85 7.87 -23.01
CA SER A 136 30.24 9.20 -22.93
C SER A 136 28.73 9.16 -22.78
N CYS A 137 28.07 8.08 -23.26
CA CYS A 137 26.64 7.83 -23.14
C CYS A 137 26.35 6.65 -22.21
N HIS A 138 27.10 5.54 -22.36
CA HIS A 138 26.97 4.34 -21.55
C HIS A 138 27.82 4.45 -20.26
N SER A 139 27.43 5.35 -19.36
CA SER A 139 28.13 5.59 -18.10
C SER A 139 27.50 4.83 -16.96
N ARG A 140 28.34 4.26 -16.07
CA ARG A 140 27.90 3.70 -14.79
C ARG A 140 27.72 4.80 -13.74
N ASP A 141 28.38 5.92 -13.91
CA ASP A 141 28.35 7.05 -12.98
C ASP A 141 27.33 8.10 -13.42
N VAL A 142 26.06 7.75 -13.28
CA VAL A 142 24.98 8.72 -13.52
C VAL A 142 24.92 9.68 -12.34
N LYS A 143 25.35 10.94 -12.60
CA LYS A 143 25.40 12.00 -11.58
C LYS A 143 24.02 12.64 -11.32
N ALA A 144 22.95 11.87 -11.28
CA ALA A 144 21.63 12.37 -10.92
C ALA A 144 20.83 11.29 -10.20
N SER A 145 20.08 11.67 -9.16
CA SER A 145 19.14 10.78 -8.49
C SER A 145 17.75 10.92 -9.10
N SER A 146 17.02 9.82 -9.18
CA SER A 146 15.62 9.81 -9.56
C SER A 146 14.75 9.93 -8.30
N ASN A 147 13.80 10.87 -8.30
CA ASN A 147 12.70 10.96 -7.33
C ASN A 147 11.42 10.33 -7.88
N TRP A 148 11.55 9.42 -8.82
CA TRP A 148 10.42 8.79 -9.48
C TRP A 148 9.48 8.13 -8.45
N LYS A 149 8.20 8.45 -8.58
CA LYS A 149 7.12 7.87 -7.82
C LYS A 149 6.01 7.42 -8.78
N ALA A 150 5.53 6.20 -8.60
CA ALA A 150 4.39 5.73 -9.40
C ALA A 150 3.18 6.65 -9.19
N ILE A 151 2.51 7.02 -10.28
CA ILE A 151 1.20 7.66 -10.20
C ILE A 151 0.13 6.57 -10.12
N ASN A 152 -0.77 6.70 -9.16
CA ASN A 152 -1.92 5.83 -9.01
C ASN A 152 -3.19 6.62 -9.33
N MET A 153 -4.12 5.98 -10.03
CA MET A 153 -5.46 6.51 -10.25
C MET A 153 -6.27 6.26 -8.97
N ASP A 154 -6.11 7.14 -7.97
CA ASP A 154 -6.92 7.12 -6.77
C ASP A 154 -8.35 7.63 -7.06
N LYS A 155 -9.26 7.51 -6.10
CA LYS A 155 -10.66 7.93 -6.30
C LYS A 155 -10.82 9.41 -6.60
N SER A 156 -9.97 10.28 -6.03
CA SER A 156 -9.99 11.72 -6.31
C SER A 156 -9.57 12.02 -7.74
N LEU A 157 -8.47 11.45 -8.19
CA LEU A 157 -7.97 11.61 -9.55
C LEU A 157 -8.95 11.00 -10.56
N HIS A 158 -9.49 9.81 -10.27
CA HIS A 158 -10.50 9.16 -11.09
C HIS A 158 -11.76 10.03 -11.22
N TYR A 159 -12.26 10.56 -10.11
CA TYR A 159 -13.44 11.45 -10.13
C TYR A 159 -13.20 12.71 -10.97
N ARG A 160 -12.03 13.33 -10.86
CA ARG A 160 -11.67 14.49 -11.68
C ARG A 160 -11.73 14.18 -13.17
N HIS A 161 -11.34 12.96 -13.58
CA HIS A 161 -11.44 12.54 -14.98
C HIS A 161 -12.89 12.27 -15.37
N THR A 162 -13.67 11.58 -14.53
CA THR A 162 -15.09 11.32 -14.85
C THR A 162 -15.95 12.58 -14.87
N ALA A 163 -15.58 13.61 -14.12
CA ALA A 163 -16.26 14.90 -14.07
C ALA A 163 -15.72 15.92 -15.10
N SER A 164 -14.70 15.58 -15.89
CA SER A 164 -14.11 16.51 -16.86
C SER A 164 -14.92 16.59 -18.14
N ASP A 165 -15.25 17.81 -18.57
CA ASP A 165 -15.92 18.08 -19.85
C ASP A 165 -14.96 17.92 -21.05
N SER A 166 -13.64 17.93 -20.81
CA SER A 166 -12.62 17.68 -21.84
C SER A 166 -12.53 16.22 -22.28
N ILE A 167 -13.18 15.29 -21.58
CA ILE A 167 -13.20 13.87 -21.93
C ILE A 167 -14.51 13.55 -22.66
N PRO A 168 -14.44 13.07 -23.93
CA PRO A 168 -15.62 12.79 -24.71
C PRO A 168 -16.56 11.78 -24.04
N LYS A 169 -17.84 12.08 -23.99
CA LYS A 169 -18.89 11.18 -23.53
C LYS A 169 -19.28 10.26 -24.69
N GLY A 170 -19.05 8.96 -24.52
CA GLY A 170 -19.34 7.99 -25.57
C GLY A 170 -20.80 7.51 -25.55
N GLY A 171 -21.72 8.21 -26.22
CA GLY A 171 -23.09 7.73 -26.48
C GLY A 171 -24.01 7.45 -25.27
N GLN A 172 -23.47 7.45 -24.06
CA GLN A 172 -24.14 7.38 -22.77
C GLN A 172 -23.66 8.56 -21.91
N GLU A 173 -24.38 8.87 -20.85
CA GLU A 173 -24.08 10.03 -19.98
C GLU A 173 -22.68 10.00 -19.32
N ALA A 174 -21.96 8.87 -19.42
CA ALA A 174 -20.66 8.66 -18.80
C ALA A 174 -19.53 8.55 -19.82
N ASN A 175 -18.35 9.04 -19.46
CA ASN A 175 -17.14 9.02 -20.27
C ASN A 175 -16.22 7.80 -19.99
N CYS A 176 -16.73 6.75 -19.34
CA CYS A 176 -15.96 5.56 -18.92
C CYS A 176 -15.24 4.88 -20.10
N ALA A 177 -15.89 4.78 -21.26
CA ALA A 177 -15.35 4.15 -22.45
C ALA A 177 -14.12 4.87 -23.05
N ALA A 178 -13.84 6.10 -22.64
CA ALA A 178 -12.63 6.81 -23.06
C ALA A 178 -11.35 6.13 -22.54
N CYS A 179 -11.46 5.41 -21.42
CA CYS A 179 -10.33 4.73 -20.76
C CYS A 179 -10.56 3.23 -20.65
N HIS A 180 -11.78 2.81 -20.31
CA HIS A 180 -12.11 1.40 -20.06
C HIS A 180 -12.56 0.68 -21.33
N HIS A 181 -11.99 -0.48 -21.57
CA HIS A 181 -12.29 -1.30 -22.74
C HIS A 181 -12.14 -2.79 -22.40
N LYS A 182 -12.72 -3.62 -23.25
CA LYS A 182 -12.56 -5.07 -23.29
C LYS A 182 -12.02 -5.48 -24.65
N PHE A 183 -11.22 -6.52 -24.71
CA PHE A 183 -10.80 -7.10 -25.98
C PHE A 183 -11.86 -8.12 -26.43
N ASP A 184 -12.39 -7.90 -27.60
CA ASP A 184 -13.32 -8.84 -28.25
C ASP A 184 -12.52 -9.84 -29.09
N GLU A 185 -12.55 -11.09 -28.70
CA GLU A 185 -11.81 -12.18 -29.37
C GLU A 185 -12.33 -12.48 -30.77
N GLN A 186 -13.60 -12.20 -31.06
CA GLN A 186 -14.20 -12.46 -32.38
C GLN A 186 -13.81 -11.38 -33.38
N THR A 187 -13.98 -10.13 -33.01
CA THR A 187 -13.69 -8.99 -33.89
C THR A 187 -12.24 -8.54 -33.83
N LYS A 188 -11.45 -9.06 -32.85
CA LYS A 188 -10.07 -8.64 -32.57
C LYS A 188 -9.95 -7.12 -32.32
N LYS A 189 -10.98 -6.52 -31.75
CA LYS A 189 -11.05 -5.08 -31.47
C LYS A 189 -11.23 -4.80 -29.98
N LEU A 190 -10.82 -3.61 -29.57
CA LEU A 190 -11.16 -3.07 -28.27
C LEU A 190 -12.58 -2.48 -28.35
N ILE A 191 -13.45 -2.90 -27.44
CA ILE A 191 -14.84 -2.46 -27.36
C ILE A 191 -15.16 -1.91 -25.98
N PRO A 192 -16.05 -0.93 -25.84
CA PRO A 192 -16.62 -0.54 -24.55
C PRO A 192 -17.34 -1.71 -23.88
N ALA A 193 -17.22 -1.83 -22.58
CA ALA A 193 -17.93 -2.84 -21.77
C ALA A 193 -18.54 -2.18 -20.52
N PRO A 194 -19.67 -1.48 -20.66
CA PRO A 194 -20.31 -0.79 -19.56
C PRO A 194 -20.70 -1.75 -18.42
N GLY A 195 -20.35 -1.37 -17.18
CA GLY A 195 -20.56 -2.21 -16.00
C GLY A 195 -19.44 -3.20 -15.69
N GLU A 196 -18.49 -3.40 -16.65
CA GLU A 196 -17.33 -4.30 -16.46
C GLU A 196 -16.01 -3.53 -16.28
N GLU A 197 -16.05 -2.19 -16.04
CA GLU A 197 -14.86 -1.36 -15.93
C GLU A 197 -13.99 -1.81 -14.73
N GLY A 198 -12.86 -2.40 -15.04
CA GLY A 198 -11.87 -2.84 -14.06
C GLY A 198 -10.61 -1.98 -14.09
N SER A 199 -9.67 -2.24 -13.18
CA SER A 199 -8.35 -1.61 -13.24
C SER A 199 -7.57 -2.08 -14.46
N CYS A 200 -6.83 -1.16 -15.10
CA CYS A 200 -5.94 -1.49 -16.23
C CYS A 200 -5.01 -2.67 -15.90
N SER A 201 -4.52 -2.76 -14.68
CA SER A 201 -3.59 -3.83 -14.23
C SER A 201 -4.22 -5.22 -14.10
N TYR A 202 -5.54 -5.35 -14.23
CA TYR A 202 -6.16 -6.68 -14.29
C TYR A 202 -5.79 -7.40 -15.60
N CYS A 203 -5.69 -6.68 -16.70
CA CYS A 203 -5.28 -7.20 -18.00
C CYS A 203 -3.82 -6.85 -18.34
N HIS A 204 -3.40 -5.62 -18.11
CA HIS A 204 -2.05 -5.12 -18.38
C HIS A 204 -1.12 -5.40 -17.22
N LYS A 205 -0.35 -6.48 -17.29
CA LYS A 205 0.61 -6.88 -16.24
C LYS A 205 1.94 -6.12 -16.34
N ALA A 206 2.87 -6.37 -15.45
CA ALA A 206 4.21 -5.77 -15.50
C ALA A 206 4.94 -6.13 -16.81
N GLU A 207 4.78 -7.35 -17.27
CA GLU A 207 5.37 -7.85 -18.51
C GLU A 207 4.32 -8.01 -19.61
N VAL A 208 4.78 -8.06 -20.86
CA VAL A 208 3.91 -8.34 -22.02
C VAL A 208 3.49 -9.82 -21.97
N ILE A 209 2.18 -10.09 -21.98
CA ILE A 209 1.64 -11.44 -21.99
C ILE A 209 0.70 -11.57 -23.20
N LYS A 210 0.95 -12.54 -24.08
CA LYS A 210 0.11 -12.83 -25.23
C LYS A 210 -0.27 -11.57 -26.05
N ASP A 211 0.70 -10.77 -26.41
CA ASP A 211 0.52 -9.51 -27.18
C ASP A 211 -0.24 -8.39 -26.44
N VAL A 212 -0.65 -8.60 -25.20
CA VAL A 212 -1.20 -7.55 -24.36
C VAL A 212 -0.07 -6.66 -23.86
N LYS A 213 -0.15 -5.36 -24.15
CA LYS A 213 0.85 -4.39 -23.70
C LYS A 213 0.99 -4.44 -22.16
N ASN A 214 2.21 -4.28 -21.69
CA ASN A 214 2.42 -4.15 -20.24
C ASN A 214 1.78 -2.86 -19.71
N ILE A 215 1.57 -2.81 -18.38
CA ILE A 215 0.88 -1.71 -17.71
C ILE A 215 1.57 -0.35 -17.96
N ARG A 216 2.90 -0.32 -18.00
CA ARG A 216 3.67 0.90 -18.29
C ARG A 216 3.30 1.47 -19.65
N ASN A 217 3.37 0.66 -20.69
CA ASN A 217 3.07 1.10 -22.05
C ASN A 217 1.59 1.43 -22.24
N ALA A 218 0.69 0.62 -21.67
CA ALA A 218 -0.74 0.86 -21.74
C ALA A 218 -1.12 2.21 -21.08
N SER A 219 -0.59 2.48 -19.89
CA SER A 219 -0.85 3.74 -19.17
C SER A 219 -0.28 4.95 -19.89
N HIS A 220 0.96 4.88 -20.39
CA HIS A 220 1.56 6.00 -21.13
C HIS A 220 0.79 6.30 -22.42
N ILE A 221 0.41 5.26 -23.18
CA ILE A 221 -0.38 5.47 -24.40
C ILE A 221 -1.75 6.08 -24.07
N ALA A 222 -2.42 5.60 -23.03
CA ALA A 222 -3.74 6.10 -22.67
C ALA A 222 -3.71 7.52 -22.09
N CYS A 223 -2.83 7.75 -21.09
CA CYS A 223 -2.78 9.03 -20.39
C CYS A 223 -2.08 10.12 -21.20
N VAL A 224 -0.86 9.85 -21.70
CA VAL A 224 -0.05 10.87 -22.38
C VAL A 224 -0.67 11.30 -23.70
N ASN A 225 -1.14 10.36 -24.54
CA ASN A 225 -1.76 10.74 -25.80
C ASN A 225 -3.03 11.57 -25.60
N CYS A 226 -3.87 11.21 -24.60
CA CYS A 226 -5.05 11.99 -24.29
C CYS A 226 -4.67 13.41 -23.85
N HIS A 227 -3.73 13.55 -22.91
CA HIS A 227 -3.27 14.87 -22.46
C HIS A 227 -2.67 15.70 -23.57
N VAL A 228 -1.86 15.11 -24.45
CA VAL A 228 -1.28 15.79 -25.62
C VAL A 228 -2.39 16.29 -26.56
N ASN A 229 -3.36 15.46 -26.87
CA ASN A 229 -4.47 15.82 -27.77
C ASN A 229 -5.36 16.92 -27.17
N VAL A 230 -5.65 16.85 -25.86
CA VAL A 230 -6.44 17.88 -25.14
C VAL A 230 -5.66 19.20 -25.09
N ALA A 231 -4.34 19.16 -24.84
CA ALA A 231 -3.47 20.34 -24.84
C ALA A 231 -3.41 21.01 -26.22
N ALA A 232 -3.38 20.22 -27.31
CA ALA A 232 -3.40 20.74 -28.67
C ALA A 232 -4.68 21.52 -28.99
N GLN A 233 -5.79 21.17 -28.34
CA GLN A 233 -7.08 21.88 -28.43
C GLN A 233 -7.16 23.10 -27.50
N LYS A 234 -6.07 23.47 -26.81
CA LYS A 234 -5.99 24.54 -25.81
C LYS A 234 -6.96 24.41 -24.65
N ALA A 235 -7.41 23.19 -24.36
CA ALA A 235 -8.22 22.87 -23.21
C ALA A 235 -7.38 22.52 -21.97
N ASP A 236 -7.97 22.65 -20.79
CA ASP A 236 -7.30 22.28 -19.54
C ASP A 236 -7.01 20.78 -19.50
N THR A 237 -5.80 20.41 -19.19
CA THR A 237 -5.33 19.02 -19.20
C THR A 237 -4.39 18.75 -18.04
N GLY A 238 -4.14 17.47 -17.77
CA GLY A 238 -3.12 17.01 -16.85
C GLY A 238 -1.70 17.23 -17.36
N PRO A 239 -0.68 16.86 -16.57
CA PRO A 239 0.72 17.04 -16.93
C PRO A 239 1.11 16.34 -18.23
N LEU A 240 2.04 16.96 -18.96
CA LEU A 240 2.64 16.41 -20.18
C LEU A 240 4.08 15.92 -19.97
N THR A 241 4.70 16.26 -18.84
CA THR A 241 6.08 15.91 -18.51
C THR A 241 6.15 14.71 -17.56
N CYS A 242 7.28 14.00 -17.59
CA CYS A 242 7.53 12.88 -16.68
C CYS A 242 7.43 13.32 -15.21
N GLN A 243 8.04 14.46 -14.87
CA GLN A 243 8.01 15.01 -13.52
C GLN A 243 6.62 15.39 -13.07
N GLY A 244 5.79 15.93 -13.96
CA GLY A 244 4.40 16.31 -13.64
C GLY A 244 3.56 15.14 -13.11
N CYS A 245 3.85 13.92 -13.59
CA CYS A 245 3.16 12.70 -13.15
C CYS A 245 3.95 11.93 -12.09
N HIS A 246 5.29 11.87 -12.18
CA HIS A 246 6.13 10.95 -11.43
C HIS A 246 6.99 11.58 -10.33
N SER A 247 6.98 12.90 -10.14
CA SER A 247 7.62 13.55 -9.01
C SER A 247 6.70 13.56 -7.79
N ALA A 248 7.22 13.19 -6.62
CA ALA A 248 6.48 13.25 -5.37
C ALA A 248 5.99 14.67 -5.05
N GLU A 249 6.82 15.68 -5.34
CA GLU A 249 6.48 17.10 -5.17
C GLU A 249 5.30 17.51 -6.06
N MET A 250 5.35 17.16 -7.34
CA MET A 250 4.29 17.50 -8.29
C MET A 250 3.01 16.72 -8.02
N GLN A 251 3.10 15.46 -7.59
CA GLN A 251 1.93 14.70 -7.13
C GLN A 251 1.28 15.36 -5.91
N GLY A 252 2.08 15.91 -4.98
CA GLY A 252 1.57 16.66 -3.82
C GLY A 252 0.82 17.94 -4.19
N LYS A 253 1.03 18.49 -5.39
CA LYS A 253 0.32 19.67 -5.92
C LYS A 253 -0.98 19.32 -6.64
N ILE A 254 -1.25 18.03 -6.90
CA ILE A 254 -2.50 17.60 -7.54
C ILE A 254 -3.66 17.89 -6.59
N LYS A 255 -4.66 18.63 -7.07
CA LYS A 255 -5.86 18.95 -6.29
C LYS A 255 -6.59 17.68 -5.86
N VAL A 256 -6.73 17.49 -4.56
CA VAL A 256 -7.49 16.38 -3.98
C VAL A 256 -8.95 16.80 -3.77
N VAL A 257 -9.87 15.99 -4.26
CA VAL A 257 -11.30 16.10 -3.97
C VAL A 257 -11.59 15.23 -2.75
N LYS A 258 -12.03 15.83 -1.65
CA LYS A 258 -12.27 15.12 -0.37
C LYS A 258 -13.53 14.27 -0.41
N ASP A 259 -14.63 14.86 -0.88
CA ASP A 259 -15.95 14.23 -0.87
C ASP A 259 -16.27 13.68 -2.26
N VAL A 260 -15.55 12.63 -2.65
CA VAL A 260 -15.76 11.95 -3.93
C VAL A 260 -17.05 11.13 -3.85
N PRO A 261 -18.03 11.38 -4.74
CA PRO A 261 -19.23 10.54 -4.80
C PRO A 261 -18.89 9.07 -5.05
N ARG A 262 -19.60 8.18 -4.38
CA ARG A 262 -19.45 6.74 -4.60
C ARG A 262 -19.89 6.38 -6.02
N LEU A 263 -19.05 5.63 -6.73
CA LEU A 263 -19.40 5.09 -8.04
C LEU A 263 -20.59 4.13 -7.93
N LYS A 264 -21.60 4.32 -8.77
CA LYS A 264 -22.78 3.44 -8.83
C LYS A 264 -22.49 2.29 -9.80
N ARG A 265 -22.20 1.10 -9.28
CA ARG A 265 -21.87 -0.10 -10.06
C ARG A 265 -22.65 -1.34 -9.61
N ASN A 266 -23.77 -1.15 -8.94
CA ASN A 266 -24.56 -2.21 -8.32
C ASN A 266 -23.75 -3.08 -7.33
N GLN A 267 -22.65 -2.54 -6.77
CA GLN A 267 -21.89 -3.18 -5.71
C GLN A 267 -22.71 -3.18 -4.41
N PRO A 268 -22.66 -4.27 -3.63
CA PRO A 268 -23.41 -4.37 -2.38
C PRO A 268 -22.85 -3.40 -1.32
N ASP A 269 -23.68 -2.92 -0.43
CA ASP A 269 -23.27 -2.13 0.73
C ASP A 269 -22.70 -3.02 1.85
N ALA A 270 -23.20 -4.23 1.98
CA ALA A 270 -22.75 -5.22 2.91
C ALA A 270 -22.57 -6.58 2.23
N VAL A 271 -21.60 -7.37 2.67
CA VAL A 271 -21.31 -8.71 2.14
C VAL A 271 -21.15 -9.69 3.27
N LEU A 272 -21.80 -10.84 3.18
CA LEU A 272 -21.58 -11.95 4.09
C LEU A 272 -20.40 -12.80 3.55
N LEU A 273 -19.23 -12.64 4.15
CA LEU A 273 -18.05 -13.42 3.78
C LEU A 273 -18.12 -14.81 4.41
N THR A 274 -18.05 -15.84 3.60
CA THR A 274 -18.24 -17.22 4.04
C THR A 274 -17.46 -18.21 3.17
N VAL A 275 -17.06 -19.31 3.75
CA VAL A 275 -16.51 -20.47 3.03
C VAL A 275 -17.54 -21.18 2.14
N ALA A 276 -18.85 -20.97 2.37
CA ALA A 276 -19.91 -21.56 1.55
C ALA A 276 -19.86 -21.14 0.07
N ASP A 277 -19.19 -20.02 -0.23
CA ASP A 277 -19.03 -19.53 -1.60
C ASP A 277 -17.86 -20.21 -2.34
N THR A 278 -17.12 -21.12 -1.70
CA THR A 278 -16.04 -21.87 -2.33
C THR A 278 -16.54 -23.08 -3.10
N LYS A 279 -15.89 -23.42 -4.22
CA LYS A 279 -16.30 -24.54 -5.09
C LYS A 279 -16.06 -25.92 -4.46
N ALA A 280 -15.10 -26.03 -3.53
CA ALA A 280 -14.69 -27.31 -2.93
C ALA A 280 -14.94 -27.31 -1.42
N LEU A 281 -16.16 -27.60 -1.00
CA LEU A 281 -16.50 -27.77 0.41
C LEU A 281 -16.66 -29.25 0.73
N THR A 282 -15.61 -29.86 1.25
CA THR A 282 -15.62 -31.22 1.82
C THR A 282 -15.48 -31.20 3.35
N LEU A 283 -15.45 -30.01 3.96
CA LEU A 283 -15.23 -29.84 5.40
C LEU A 283 -16.53 -30.01 6.20
N ASP A 284 -16.42 -30.60 7.37
CA ASP A 284 -17.52 -30.66 8.33
C ASP A 284 -17.92 -29.24 8.75
N SER A 285 -19.19 -28.90 8.52
CA SER A 285 -19.75 -27.57 8.80
C SER A 285 -19.65 -27.16 10.28
N LYS A 286 -19.48 -28.10 11.18
CA LYS A 286 -19.37 -27.84 12.63
C LYS A 286 -18.02 -27.30 13.05
N SER A 287 -16.99 -27.47 12.25
CA SER A 287 -15.63 -27.00 12.54
C SER A 287 -15.29 -25.62 11.94
N LEU A 288 -16.23 -25.02 11.19
CA LEU A 288 -15.98 -23.76 10.51
C LEU A 288 -16.35 -22.55 11.37
N MET A 289 -15.53 -21.51 11.30
CA MET A 289 -15.83 -20.22 11.92
C MET A 289 -17.09 -19.59 11.32
N GLN A 290 -17.80 -18.81 12.13
CA GLN A 290 -19.00 -18.11 11.68
C GLN A 290 -18.68 -17.12 10.57
N PRO A 291 -19.63 -16.82 9.66
CA PRO A 291 -19.46 -15.85 8.61
C PRO A 291 -19.11 -14.45 9.14
N VAL A 292 -18.40 -13.68 8.35
CA VAL A 292 -18.08 -12.29 8.66
C VAL A 292 -19.00 -11.35 7.89
N ALA A 293 -19.76 -10.53 8.59
CA ALA A 293 -20.49 -9.44 7.97
C ALA A 293 -19.53 -8.28 7.66
N PHE A 294 -19.26 -8.06 6.40
CA PHE A 294 -18.32 -7.07 5.91
C PHE A 294 -19.05 -5.82 5.42
N ASN A 295 -18.77 -4.66 6.03
CA ASN A 295 -19.31 -3.38 5.61
C ASN A 295 -18.53 -2.88 4.39
N HIS A 296 -18.95 -3.31 3.20
CA HIS A 296 -18.27 -2.99 1.94
C HIS A 296 -18.29 -1.48 1.67
N LYS A 297 -19.42 -0.82 1.93
CA LYS A 297 -19.57 0.63 1.74
C LYS A 297 -18.58 1.44 2.58
N ALA A 298 -18.44 1.13 3.87
CA ALA A 298 -17.48 1.82 4.75
C ALA A 298 -16.04 1.61 4.28
N HIS A 299 -15.69 0.40 3.83
CA HIS A 299 -14.35 0.10 3.30
C HIS A 299 -14.08 0.81 1.97
N GLU A 300 -15.06 0.93 1.07
CA GLU A 300 -14.93 1.76 -0.14
C GLU A 300 -14.66 3.23 0.19
N LEU A 301 -15.37 3.77 1.18
CA LEU A 301 -15.16 5.16 1.61
C LEU A 301 -13.79 5.39 2.25
N ALA A 302 -13.29 4.40 2.99
CA ALA A 302 -12.02 4.47 3.72
C ALA A 302 -10.77 4.17 2.87
N ASN A 303 -10.93 3.69 1.62
CA ASN A 303 -9.81 3.34 0.74
C ASN A 303 -9.79 4.18 -0.53
N ASP A 304 -8.61 4.38 -1.09
CA ASP A 304 -8.40 5.25 -2.26
C ASP A 304 -8.78 4.58 -3.59
N ASN A 305 -8.84 3.24 -3.64
CA ASN A 305 -9.23 2.51 -4.84
C ASN A 305 -9.68 1.08 -4.51
N CYS A 306 -10.38 0.47 -5.46
CA CYS A 306 -10.90 -0.90 -5.31
C CYS A 306 -9.78 -1.95 -5.23
N ARG A 307 -8.60 -1.66 -5.78
CA ARG A 307 -7.46 -2.58 -5.81
C ARG A 307 -6.82 -2.83 -4.44
N ALA A 308 -7.11 -2.02 -3.45
CA ALA A 308 -6.67 -2.28 -2.07
C ALA A 308 -7.07 -3.72 -1.63
N CYS A 309 -8.25 -4.17 -2.08
CA CYS A 309 -8.77 -5.51 -1.81
C CYS A 309 -8.87 -6.36 -3.08
N HIS A 310 -9.37 -5.81 -4.18
CA HIS A 310 -9.57 -6.49 -5.46
C HIS A 310 -8.31 -6.40 -6.32
N HIS A 311 -7.25 -7.13 -5.96
CA HIS A 311 -5.92 -6.95 -6.56
C HIS A 311 -5.76 -7.55 -7.97
N GLU A 312 -6.57 -8.56 -8.35
CA GLU A 312 -6.50 -9.23 -9.66
C GLU A 312 -7.78 -9.11 -10.50
N SER A 313 -8.94 -8.96 -9.87
CA SER A 313 -10.24 -8.76 -10.50
C SER A 313 -11.24 -8.21 -9.50
N LEU A 314 -12.44 -7.81 -9.97
CA LEU A 314 -13.55 -7.39 -9.11
C LEU A 314 -14.37 -8.56 -8.55
N ALA A 315 -14.00 -9.80 -8.84
CA ALA A 315 -14.65 -10.99 -8.29
C ALA A 315 -14.42 -11.10 -6.77
N SER A 316 -15.27 -11.86 -6.10
CA SER A 316 -15.07 -12.13 -4.67
C SER A 316 -13.84 -13.02 -4.45
N CYS A 317 -13.16 -12.82 -3.32
CA CYS A 317 -11.93 -13.56 -2.99
C CYS A 317 -12.13 -15.08 -3.02
N ALA A 318 -13.27 -15.54 -2.48
CA ALA A 318 -13.59 -16.96 -2.32
C ALA A 318 -14.07 -17.67 -3.59
N ALA A 319 -14.57 -16.93 -4.60
CA ALA A 319 -15.27 -17.53 -5.73
C ALA A 319 -14.37 -18.38 -6.62
N GLU A 320 -13.14 -17.92 -6.90
CA GLU A 320 -12.27 -18.57 -7.87
C GLU A 320 -10.79 -18.66 -7.47
N CYS A 321 -10.29 -17.68 -6.71
CA CYS A 321 -8.87 -17.54 -6.46
C CYS A 321 -8.44 -18.10 -5.11
N HIS A 322 -9.16 -17.72 -4.04
CA HIS A 322 -8.82 -18.12 -2.67
C HIS A 322 -9.87 -19.12 -2.14
N THR A 323 -9.79 -20.35 -2.63
CA THR A 323 -10.65 -21.44 -2.13
C THR A 323 -10.14 -21.93 -0.77
N VAL A 324 -10.88 -22.82 -0.12
CA VAL A 324 -10.45 -23.40 1.18
C VAL A 324 -9.09 -24.09 1.07
N SER A 325 -8.85 -24.80 -0.03
CA SER A 325 -7.59 -25.51 -0.30
C SER A 325 -6.56 -24.70 -1.09
N GLY A 326 -6.91 -23.49 -1.51
CA GLY A 326 -6.16 -22.71 -2.49
C GLY A 326 -6.46 -23.14 -3.92
N ASP A 327 -6.28 -22.24 -4.88
CA ASP A 327 -6.42 -22.49 -6.32
C ASP A 327 -5.22 -21.91 -7.08
N LYS A 328 -4.90 -22.48 -8.24
CA LYS A 328 -3.80 -22.01 -9.10
C LYS A 328 -3.96 -20.55 -9.51
N LYS A 329 -5.18 -20.08 -9.74
CA LYS A 329 -5.47 -18.67 -10.09
C LYS A 329 -5.07 -17.71 -8.96
N GLY A 330 -5.19 -18.14 -7.69
CA GLY A 330 -4.78 -17.39 -6.50
C GLY A 330 -3.39 -17.74 -6.00
N GLY A 331 -2.54 -18.39 -6.81
CA GLY A 331 -1.19 -18.79 -6.41
C GLY A 331 -1.19 -19.78 -5.24
N PHE A 332 -2.23 -20.59 -5.11
CA PHE A 332 -2.44 -21.56 -4.02
C PHE A 332 -2.58 -20.93 -2.62
N VAL A 333 -2.81 -19.63 -2.53
CA VAL A 333 -3.13 -18.96 -1.27
C VAL A 333 -4.55 -19.36 -0.85
N THR A 334 -4.69 -19.97 0.32
CA THR A 334 -6.00 -20.39 0.85
C THR A 334 -6.84 -19.18 1.28
N LEU A 335 -8.15 -19.36 1.41
CA LEU A 335 -9.06 -18.32 1.88
C LEU A 335 -8.65 -17.80 3.27
N GLU A 336 -8.30 -18.70 4.17
CA GLU A 336 -7.80 -18.36 5.51
C GLU A 336 -6.56 -17.44 5.42
N GLN A 337 -5.55 -17.85 4.63
CA GLN A 337 -4.34 -17.06 4.45
C GLN A 337 -4.64 -15.69 3.81
N ALA A 338 -5.51 -15.64 2.81
CA ALA A 338 -5.89 -14.40 2.14
C ALA A 338 -6.54 -13.40 3.11
N MET A 339 -7.33 -13.90 4.08
CA MET A 339 -8.02 -13.04 5.04
C MET A 339 -7.17 -12.67 6.27
N HIS A 340 -6.30 -13.57 6.74
CA HIS A 340 -5.63 -13.44 8.04
C HIS A 340 -4.13 -13.13 7.98
N LYS A 341 -3.47 -13.12 6.81
CA LYS A 341 -2.01 -12.90 6.69
C LYS A 341 -1.61 -11.52 7.22
N PRO A 342 -0.88 -11.40 8.36
CA PRO A 342 -0.60 -10.11 9.00
C PRO A 342 0.26 -9.14 8.17
N GLY A 343 1.15 -9.66 7.33
CA GLY A 343 2.06 -8.86 6.50
C GLY A 343 1.52 -8.53 5.10
N SER A 344 0.24 -8.80 4.80
CA SER A 344 -0.36 -8.52 3.49
C SER A 344 -1.36 -7.38 3.58
N GLN A 345 -1.10 -6.29 2.88
CA GLN A 345 -2.03 -5.16 2.79
C GLN A 345 -3.38 -5.53 2.13
N SER A 346 -3.42 -6.61 1.36
CA SER A 346 -4.66 -7.12 0.75
C SER A 346 -5.46 -8.05 1.66
N SER A 347 -4.95 -8.39 2.85
CA SER A 347 -5.68 -9.16 3.86
C SER A 347 -6.37 -8.24 4.87
N CYS A 348 -7.47 -8.73 5.48
CA CYS A 348 -8.15 -7.98 6.53
C CYS A 348 -7.20 -7.67 7.70
N VAL A 349 -6.54 -8.70 8.22
CA VAL A 349 -5.64 -8.57 9.39
C VAL A 349 -4.44 -7.69 9.07
N GLY A 350 -3.83 -7.85 7.89
CA GLY A 350 -2.65 -7.06 7.52
C GLY A 350 -2.97 -5.58 7.33
N CYS A 351 -4.07 -5.26 6.62
CA CYS A 351 -4.53 -3.87 6.47
C CYS A 351 -4.90 -3.25 7.82
N HIS A 352 -5.64 -3.97 8.68
CA HIS A 352 -5.99 -3.48 10.01
C HIS A 352 -4.76 -3.29 10.92
N ASN A 353 -3.74 -4.15 10.80
CA ASN A 353 -2.48 -3.96 11.52
C ASN A 353 -1.73 -2.70 11.07
N GLU A 354 -1.69 -2.45 9.76
CA GLU A 354 -1.12 -1.20 9.24
C GLU A 354 -1.86 0.04 9.79
N ARG A 355 -3.19 -0.01 9.86
CA ARG A 355 -3.98 1.09 10.45
C ARG A 355 -3.75 1.26 11.95
N LYS A 356 -3.53 0.18 12.71
CA LYS A 356 -3.13 0.24 14.12
C LYS A 356 -1.78 0.89 14.34
N ALA A 357 -0.85 0.75 13.38
CA ALA A 357 0.47 1.37 13.42
C ALA A 357 0.44 2.87 13.06
N ALA A 358 -0.69 3.40 12.61
CA ALA A 358 -0.82 4.83 12.32
C ALA A 358 -0.64 5.66 13.61
N LYS A 359 -0.01 6.82 13.49
CA LYS A 359 0.36 7.74 14.58
C LYS A 359 -0.74 7.94 15.65
N ASP A 360 -1.99 8.09 15.23
CA ASP A 360 -3.11 8.31 16.15
C ASP A 360 -3.51 7.07 16.97
N CYS A 361 -3.11 5.88 16.54
CA CYS A 361 -3.47 4.59 17.13
C CYS A 361 -2.28 3.90 17.80
N ALA A 362 -1.07 4.13 17.27
CA ALA A 362 0.16 3.45 17.66
C ALA A 362 0.49 3.58 19.15
N GLY A 363 0.12 4.67 19.82
CA GLY A 363 0.38 4.87 21.24
C GLY A 363 -0.11 3.74 22.15
N CYS A 364 -1.28 3.18 21.83
CA CYS A 364 -1.80 2.00 22.54
C CYS A 364 -1.37 0.71 21.85
N HIS A 365 -1.54 0.63 20.52
CA HIS A 365 -1.36 -0.60 19.77
C HIS A 365 0.09 -1.07 19.63
N ALA A 366 1.08 -0.17 19.60
CA ALA A 366 2.50 -0.54 19.56
C ALA A 366 3.00 -1.24 20.84
N LEU A 367 2.27 -1.10 21.96
CA LEU A 367 2.62 -1.71 23.24
C LEU A 367 1.88 -3.02 23.50
N ILE A 368 0.93 -3.38 22.62
CA ILE A 368 0.22 -4.66 22.68
C ILE A 368 1.07 -5.69 21.94
N PRO A 369 1.53 -6.77 22.60
CA PRO A 369 2.35 -7.79 21.96
C PRO A 369 1.67 -8.39 20.74
N GLU A 370 2.41 -8.52 19.64
CA GLU A 370 1.96 -9.23 18.45
C GLU A 370 1.68 -10.71 18.77
N GLY A 371 0.72 -11.30 18.08
CA GLY A 371 0.39 -12.73 18.20
C GLY A 371 -0.50 -13.12 19.38
N ARG A 372 -0.99 -12.17 20.18
CA ARG A 372 -2.05 -12.45 21.14
C ARG A 372 -3.41 -12.49 20.47
N THR A 373 -3.74 -13.64 19.91
CA THR A 373 -5.10 -13.94 19.48
C THR A 373 -5.88 -14.55 20.64
N SER A 374 -7.04 -14.01 20.95
CA SER A 374 -7.98 -14.56 21.90
C SER A 374 -9.32 -14.81 21.19
N GLU A 375 -10.17 -15.64 21.75
CA GLU A 375 -11.53 -15.84 21.24
C GLU A 375 -12.27 -14.50 21.05
N ALA A 376 -12.08 -13.54 21.96
CA ALA A 376 -12.64 -12.20 21.83
C ALA A 376 -12.09 -11.44 20.61
N SER A 377 -10.84 -11.69 20.22
CA SER A 377 -10.26 -11.09 19.00
C SER A 377 -10.88 -11.70 17.73
N CYS A 378 -11.15 -13.01 17.73
CA CYS A 378 -11.85 -13.67 16.64
C CYS A 378 -13.31 -13.19 16.55
N ALA A 379 -13.99 -13.07 17.66
CA ALA A 379 -15.38 -12.63 17.77
C ALA A 379 -15.60 -11.18 17.29
N SER A 380 -14.55 -10.34 17.29
CA SER A 380 -14.66 -8.99 16.72
C SER A 380 -14.99 -8.98 15.21
N CYS A 381 -14.67 -10.04 14.48
CA CYS A 381 -15.03 -10.21 13.06
C CYS A 381 -16.05 -11.33 12.89
N HIS A 382 -15.81 -12.48 13.52
CA HIS A 382 -16.67 -13.66 13.51
C HIS A 382 -17.67 -13.57 14.67
N ALA A 383 -18.78 -12.88 14.42
CA ALA A 383 -19.76 -12.60 15.49
C ALA A 383 -20.33 -13.88 16.11
N GLU A 384 -20.31 -13.94 17.44
CA GLU A 384 -21.00 -14.98 18.19
C GLU A 384 -22.54 -14.78 18.11
N GLY A 385 -23.28 -15.85 18.12
CA GLY A 385 -24.75 -15.82 18.28
C GLY A 385 -25.56 -16.15 17.03
N ILE A 386 -25.02 -16.06 15.83
CA ILE A 386 -25.70 -16.52 14.62
C ILE A 386 -25.10 -17.86 14.21
N LYS A 387 -25.68 -18.95 14.69
CA LYS A 387 -25.26 -20.29 14.29
C LYS A 387 -25.90 -20.65 12.95
N LEU A 388 -25.25 -20.25 11.87
CA LEU A 388 -25.66 -20.64 10.54
C LEU A 388 -24.84 -21.86 10.08
N ASP A 389 -25.59 -22.85 9.62
CA ASP A 389 -25.02 -23.98 8.89
C ASP A 389 -24.57 -23.54 7.49
N THR A 390 -23.45 -24.06 7.02
CA THR A 390 -22.94 -23.80 5.66
C THR A 390 -23.94 -24.18 4.56
N VAL A 391 -24.79 -25.20 4.80
CA VAL A 391 -25.87 -25.62 3.87
C VAL A 391 -26.93 -24.53 3.77
N GLN A 392 -27.34 -23.96 4.90
CA GLN A 392 -28.29 -22.86 4.96
C GLN A 392 -27.77 -21.63 4.26
N ILE A 393 -26.53 -21.25 4.54
CA ILE A 393 -25.88 -20.09 3.88
C ILE A 393 -25.77 -20.31 2.38
N LYS A 394 -25.41 -21.51 1.93
CA LYS A 394 -25.28 -21.85 0.51
C LYS A 394 -26.62 -21.76 -0.21
N ALA A 395 -27.71 -22.09 0.45
CA ALA A 395 -29.07 -22.00 -0.08
C ALA A 395 -29.64 -20.57 -0.13
N MET A 396 -29.03 -19.61 0.60
CA MET A 396 -29.49 -18.23 0.62
C MET A 396 -29.24 -17.54 -0.72
N SER A 397 -30.19 -16.69 -1.15
CA SER A 397 -30.01 -15.78 -2.25
C SER A 397 -28.92 -14.74 -1.95
N LYS A 398 -28.46 -14.02 -3.00
CA LYS A 398 -27.50 -12.91 -2.82
C LYS A 398 -28.12 -11.78 -1.99
N GLU A 399 -29.39 -11.53 -2.19
CA GLU A 399 -30.19 -10.50 -1.51
C GLU A 399 -30.33 -10.84 -0.02
N ASP A 400 -30.64 -12.09 0.32
CA ASP A 400 -30.75 -12.54 1.71
C ASP A 400 -29.40 -12.49 2.43
N LYS A 401 -28.30 -12.88 1.77
CA LYS A 401 -26.94 -12.74 2.32
C LYS A 401 -26.60 -11.27 2.59
N THR A 402 -26.97 -10.36 1.70
CA THR A 402 -26.74 -8.92 1.87
C THR A 402 -27.58 -8.36 3.01
N ALA A 403 -28.86 -8.71 3.08
CA ALA A 403 -29.75 -8.29 4.15
C ALA A 403 -29.26 -8.79 5.52
N MET A 404 -28.85 -10.05 5.61
CA MET A 404 -28.27 -10.62 6.82
C MET A 404 -26.96 -9.90 7.23
N ALA A 405 -26.05 -9.66 6.29
CA ALA A 405 -24.83 -8.92 6.57
C ALA A 405 -25.13 -7.50 7.08
N SER A 406 -26.11 -6.82 6.51
CA SER A 406 -26.54 -5.49 6.95
C SER A 406 -27.07 -5.53 8.39
N ALA A 407 -27.95 -6.47 8.70
CA ALA A 407 -28.49 -6.64 10.05
C ALA A 407 -27.38 -6.96 11.08
N MET A 408 -26.40 -7.80 10.71
CA MET A 408 -25.25 -8.09 11.57
C MET A 408 -24.34 -6.88 11.79
N ILE A 409 -24.18 -6.02 10.79
CA ILE A 409 -23.39 -4.78 10.90
C ILE A 409 -24.12 -3.78 11.80
N GLU A 410 -25.42 -3.62 11.63
CA GLU A 410 -26.25 -2.74 12.48
C GLU A 410 -26.28 -3.21 13.94
N ALA A 411 -26.33 -4.53 14.16
CA ALA A 411 -26.27 -5.10 15.50
C ALA A 411 -24.92 -4.89 16.22
N ARG A 412 -23.85 -4.61 15.46
CA ARG A 412 -22.53 -4.22 16.01
C ARG A 412 -22.48 -2.76 16.48
N MET A 413 -23.58 -2.17 16.82
CA MET A 413 -23.66 -0.76 17.23
C MET A 413 -22.56 -0.36 18.22
N PRO A 414 -22.04 0.85 18.09
CA PRO A 414 -20.99 1.34 18.98
C PRO A 414 -21.51 1.30 20.43
N ALA A 415 -20.63 0.88 21.34
CA ALA A 415 -20.91 0.93 22.75
C ALA A 415 -21.35 2.33 23.17
N GLY A 416 -22.32 2.40 24.04
CA GLY A 416 -22.81 3.65 24.56
C GLY A 416 -21.70 4.55 25.11
N THR A 417 -21.93 5.83 25.07
CA THR A 417 -21.00 6.85 25.59
C THR A 417 -20.59 6.53 27.01
N PHE A 418 -19.31 6.49 27.21
CA PHE A 418 -18.72 6.25 28.52
C PHE A 418 -18.61 7.56 29.27
N ASN A 419 -19.03 7.57 30.53
CA ASN A 419 -18.96 8.77 31.35
C ASN A 419 -17.54 8.98 31.86
N ILE A 420 -16.79 9.86 31.21
CA ILE A 420 -15.40 10.18 31.52
C ILE A 420 -15.28 10.93 32.85
N SER A 421 -16.34 11.59 33.30
CA SER A 421 -16.33 12.37 34.54
C SER A 421 -16.12 11.51 35.80
N ASP A 422 -16.43 10.22 35.73
CA ASP A 422 -16.28 9.27 36.84
C ASP A 422 -14.82 8.82 37.03
N LEU A 423 -13.94 9.13 36.06
CA LEU A 423 -12.53 8.80 36.15
C LEU A 423 -11.77 9.79 37.06
N PRO A 424 -10.73 9.32 37.78
CA PRO A 424 -9.86 10.21 38.53
C PRO A 424 -9.28 11.31 37.66
N GLU A 425 -9.37 12.56 38.08
CA GLU A 425 -8.79 13.69 37.33
C GLU A 425 -7.28 13.54 37.22
N LYS A 426 -6.63 13.24 38.35
CA LYS A 426 -5.19 13.01 38.45
C LYS A 426 -4.90 11.74 39.22
N VAL A 427 -3.81 11.08 38.88
CA VAL A 427 -3.22 9.97 39.65
C VAL A 427 -1.78 10.34 40.00
N VAL A 428 -1.45 10.34 41.28
CA VAL A 428 -0.06 10.57 41.75
C VAL A 428 0.67 9.24 41.79
N ILE A 429 1.69 9.08 40.94
CA ILE A 429 2.55 7.90 40.87
C ILE A 429 3.73 8.13 41.82
N ALA A 430 3.61 7.63 43.05
CA ALA A 430 4.57 7.88 44.12
C ALA A 430 5.21 6.60 44.73
N ASP A 431 4.91 5.42 44.19
CA ASP A 431 5.37 4.13 44.72
C ASP A 431 6.90 3.98 44.78
N LEU A 432 7.62 4.74 43.96
CA LEU A 432 9.08 4.70 43.82
C LEU A 432 9.71 6.11 43.94
N LYS A 433 9.05 7.03 44.65
CA LYS A 433 9.62 8.37 44.88
C LYS A 433 10.95 8.28 45.65
N ASP A 434 11.96 8.93 45.08
CA ASP A 434 13.29 9.03 45.66
C ASP A 434 13.87 10.41 45.31
N ARG A 435 14.70 10.52 44.28
CA ARG A 435 15.25 11.79 43.78
C ARG A 435 14.17 12.77 43.30
N TYR A 436 13.08 12.22 42.77
CA TYR A 436 11.96 12.99 42.22
C TYR A 436 10.72 12.87 43.09
N GLU A 437 9.87 13.88 43.05
CA GLU A 437 8.51 13.81 43.59
C GLU A 437 7.69 12.77 42.83
N GLY A 438 6.54 12.37 43.36
CA GLY A 438 5.59 11.53 42.65
C GLY A 438 5.10 12.24 41.38
N ALA A 439 5.14 11.54 40.25
CA ALA A 439 4.65 12.10 38.99
C ALA A 439 3.12 12.29 39.01
N GLU A 440 2.67 13.49 38.69
CA GLU A 440 1.24 13.80 38.56
C GLU A 440 0.75 13.40 37.15
N PHE A 441 0.05 12.30 37.07
CA PHE A 441 -0.50 11.79 35.80
C PHE A 441 -1.91 12.33 35.60
N PRO A 442 -2.15 13.16 34.56
CA PRO A 442 -3.46 13.75 34.26
C PRO A 442 -4.39 12.74 33.61
N HIS A 443 -4.85 11.74 34.39
CA HIS A 443 -5.52 10.53 33.91
C HIS A 443 -6.76 10.84 33.06
N ARG A 444 -7.70 11.62 33.59
CA ARG A 444 -8.95 11.95 32.87
C ARG A 444 -8.67 12.65 31.54
N LYS A 445 -7.79 13.65 31.55
CA LYS A 445 -7.43 14.41 30.34
C LYS A 445 -6.86 13.51 29.24
N ILE A 446 -6.00 12.55 29.60
CA ILE A 446 -5.42 11.61 28.63
C ILE A 446 -6.50 10.70 28.07
N VAL A 447 -7.37 10.14 28.94
CA VAL A 447 -8.49 9.30 28.52
C VAL A 447 -9.44 10.07 27.58
N GLU A 448 -9.79 11.30 27.91
CA GLU A 448 -10.63 12.19 27.08
C GLU A 448 -10.00 12.40 25.69
N THR A 449 -8.71 12.72 25.66
CA THR A 449 -7.98 12.96 24.40
C THR A 449 -7.95 11.73 23.52
N MET A 450 -7.68 10.56 24.10
CA MET A 450 -7.62 9.30 23.35
C MET A 450 -9.01 8.83 22.92
N TYR A 451 -10.01 8.96 23.79
CA TYR A 451 -11.38 8.61 23.46
C TYR A 451 -11.95 9.48 22.33
N ALA A 452 -11.65 10.78 22.33
CA ALA A 452 -12.04 11.66 21.24
C ALA A 452 -11.46 11.25 19.87
N LYS A 453 -10.25 10.68 19.84
CA LYS A 453 -9.65 10.11 18.63
C LYS A 453 -10.40 8.84 18.18
N VAL A 454 -10.72 7.94 19.12
CA VAL A 454 -11.50 6.73 18.83
C VAL A 454 -12.89 7.09 18.31
N ALA A 455 -13.58 8.01 18.95
CA ALA A 455 -14.93 8.43 18.57
C ALA A 455 -15.01 9.09 17.16
N LYS A 456 -13.93 9.73 16.71
CA LYS A 456 -13.83 10.33 15.37
C LYS A 456 -13.49 9.32 14.27
N SER A 457 -13.07 8.11 14.61
CA SER A 457 -12.68 7.07 13.67
C SER A 457 -13.74 5.98 13.61
N GLU A 458 -14.40 5.82 12.46
CA GLU A 458 -15.36 4.73 12.24
C GLU A 458 -14.73 3.36 12.48
N LEU A 459 -13.47 3.16 12.02
CA LEU A 459 -12.72 1.94 12.26
C LEU A 459 -12.53 1.68 13.75
N ALA A 460 -12.02 2.66 14.48
CA ALA A 460 -11.77 2.51 15.91
C ALA A 460 -13.07 2.29 16.69
N SER A 461 -14.12 3.04 16.39
CA SER A 461 -15.44 2.90 17.02
C SER A 461 -16.01 1.48 16.85
N ALA A 462 -15.80 0.85 15.69
CA ALA A 462 -16.28 -0.50 15.42
C ALA A 462 -15.60 -1.58 16.28
N PHE A 463 -14.36 -1.35 16.73
CA PHE A 463 -13.58 -2.33 17.51
C PHE A 463 -13.45 -1.99 19.00
N HIS A 464 -13.72 -0.76 19.41
CA HIS A 464 -13.67 -0.34 20.81
C HIS A 464 -15.07 -0.19 21.41
N THR A 465 -15.91 -1.21 21.20
CA THR A 465 -17.33 -1.19 21.57
C THR A 465 -17.59 -1.32 23.06
N SER A 466 -16.66 -1.84 23.86
CA SER A 466 -16.79 -1.91 25.30
C SER A 466 -15.83 -0.94 26.01
N LYS A 467 -16.32 -0.30 27.07
CA LYS A 467 -15.52 0.62 27.90
C LYS A 467 -14.26 -0.06 28.44
N GLY A 468 -14.41 -1.29 28.92
CA GLY A 468 -13.30 -2.05 29.47
C GLY A 468 -12.18 -2.34 28.47
N THR A 469 -12.50 -2.57 27.18
CA THR A 469 -11.48 -2.81 26.14
C THR A 469 -10.66 -1.56 25.86
N PHE A 470 -11.26 -0.38 25.92
CA PHE A 470 -10.52 0.88 25.78
C PHE A 470 -9.51 1.05 26.93
N CYS A 471 -9.90 0.75 28.18
CA CYS A 471 -9.01 0.82 29.34
C CYS A 471 -7.80 -0.12 29.24
N GLN A 472 -7.96 -1.27 28.57
CA GLN A 472 -6.89 -2.25 28.33
C GLN A 472 -5.72 -1.71 27.49
N GLY A 473 -5.92 -0.63 26.75
CA GLY A 473 -4.82 0.04 26.03
C GLY A 473 -3.67 0.47 26.94
N CYS A 474 -3.98 0.83 28.20
CA CYS A 474 -2.98 1.16 29.23
C CYS A 474 -2.94 0.09 30.35
N HIS A 475 -4.10 -0.42 30.77
CA HIS A 475 -4.23 -1.46 31.81
C HIS A 475 -4.20 -2.86 31.17
N HIS A 476 -3.11 -3.15 30.47
CA HIS A 476 -2.90 -4.35 29.68
C HIS A 476 -2.93 -5.65 30.55
N ASN A 477 -3.18 -6.78 29.93
CA ASN A 477 -3.18 -8.09 30.60
C ASN A 477 -4.16 -8.24 31.79
N SER A 478 -5.17 -7.39 31.88
CA SER A 478 -6.28 -7.51 32.80
C SER A 478 -7.57 -7.81 32.04
N PRO A 479 -8.59 -8.42 32.69
CA PRO A 479 -9.91 -8.49 32.10
C PRO A 479 -10.43 -7.09 31.72
N ALA A 480 -11.26 -7.02 30.68
CA ALA A 480 -11.92 -5.78 30.32
C ALA A 480 -12.79 -5.29 31.47
N SER A 481 -12.48 -4.12 32.04
CA SER A 481 -13.14 -3.58 33.23
C SER A 481 -13.06 -2.05 33.23
N GLU A 482 -14.08 -1.41 33.79
CA GLU A 482 -14.10 0.03 34.06
C GLU A 482 -13.29 0.38 35.32
N ASN A 483 -12.95 -0.59 36.14
CA ASN A 483 -12.08 -0.48 37.32
C ASN A 483 -10.87 -1.40 37.19
N PRO A 484 -9.95 -1.13 36.23
CA PRO A 484 -8.80 -1.99 36.00
C PRO A 484 -7.79 -1.89 37.16
N PRO A 485 -7.00 -2.97 37.42
CA PRO A 485 -6.00 -2.96 38.49
C PRO A 485 -4.90 -1.93 38.22
N ARG A 486 -4.27 -1.44 39.30
CA ARG A 486 -3.12 -0.55 39.22
C ARG A 486 -1.87 -1.28 38.74
N CYS A 487 -0.93 -0.57 38.10
CA CYS A 487 0.33 -1.14 37.61
C CYS A 487 1.09 -1.91 38.72
N ALA A 488 1.13 -1.37 39.92
CA ALA A 488 1.80 -1.98 41.10
C ALA A 488 1.16 -3.33 41.52
N SER A 489 -0.07 -3.65 41.11
CA SER A 489 -0.68 -4.94 41.42
C SER A 489 0.01 -6.10 40.70
N CYS A 490 0.66 -5.84 39.56
CA CYS A 490 1.33 -6.83 38.73
C CYS A 490 2.84 -6.60 38.60
N HIS A 491 3.30 -5.34 38.69
CA HIS A 491 4.69 -4.94 38.54
C HIS A 491 5.30 -4.66 39.91
N GLY A 492 6.21 -5.50 40.40
CA GLY A 492 6.95 -5.29 41.64
C GLY A 492 7.93 -4.10 41.55
N LYS A 493 8.45 -3.60 42.68
CA LYS A 493 9.45 -2.53 42.69
C LYS A 493 10.66 -2.88 41.84
N ASN A 494 11.14 -4.12 41.92
CA ASN A 494 12.28 -4.62 41.17
C ASN A 494 11.83 -5.64 40.11
N PHE A 495 12.68 -5.86 39.10
CA PHE A 495 12.50 -6.94 38.14
C PHE A 495 12.61 -8.30 38.86
N ASP A 496 11.64 -9.17 38.60
CA ASP A 496 11.62 -10.53 39.11
C ASP A 496 11.51 -11.52 37.93
N ALA A 497 12.66 -12.13 37.59
CA ALA A 497 12.76 -13.10 36.51
C ALA A 497 11.90 -14.36 36.74
N THR A 498 11.54 -14.65 37.98
CA THR A 498 10.73 -15.85 38.33
C THR A 498 9.23 -15.63 38.10
N LYS A 499 8.80 -14.37 37.96
CA LYS A 499 7.38 -13.99 37.74
C LYS A 499 7.14 -13.56 36.30
N ASN A 500 7.21 -14.49 35.37
CA ASN A 500 6.84 -14.29 33.96
C ASN A 500 7.56 -13.12 33.25
N ALA A 501 8.83 -12.85 33.62
CA ALA A 501 9.67 -11.81 33.03
C ALA A 501 8.99 -10.40 33.00
N ARG A 502 8.14 -10.09 33.98
CA ARG A 502 7.50 -8.77 34.06
C ARG A 502 8.53 -7.69 34.39
N PRO A 503 8.52 -6.56 33.71
CA PRO A 503 9.41 -5.46 34.07
C PRO A 503 9.09 -4.94 35.46
N GLY A 504 10.12 -4.48 36.20
CA GLY A 504 9.92 -3.78 37.46
C GLY A 504 9.10 -2.50 37.25
N LEU A 505 8.43 -2.03 38.30
CA LEU A 505 7.45 -0.95 38.24
C LEU A 505 7.97 0.34 37.57
N LYS A 506 9.24 0.73 37.83
CA LYS A 506 9.87 1.88 37.16
C LYS A 506 9.95 1.71 35.65
N ALA A 507 10.40 0.53 35.20
CA ALA A 507 10.50 0.22 33.78
C ALA A 507 9.12 0.15 33.14
N ALA A 508 8.13 -0.45 33.82
CA ALA A 508 6.76 -0.55 33.34
C ALA A 508 6.15 0.84 33.06
N PHE A 509 6.28 1.80 33.98
CA PHE A 509 5.80 3.16 33.74
C PHE A 509 6.53 3.84 32.58
N HIS A 510 7.87 3.76 32.55
CA HIS A 510 8.63 4.42 31.49
C HIS A 510 8.36 3.81 30.12
N GLN A 511 8.30 2.50 30.01
CA GLN A 511 7.96 1.86 28.75
C GLN A 511 6.56 2.23 28.29
N GLN A 512 5.57 2.27 29.19
CA GLN A 512 4.20 2.64 28.84
C GLN A 512 4.10 4.10 28.41
N CYS A 513 4.62 5.04 29.20
CA CYS A 513 4.48 6.48 28.92
C CYS A 513 5.36 6.90 27.74
N ILE A 514 6.66 6.61 27.79
CA ILE A 514 7.63 7.00 26.76
C ILE A 514 7.34 6.26 25.46
N GLY A 515 7.04 4.96 25.53
CA GLY A 515 6.69 4.16 24.36
C GLY A 515 5.45 4.70 23.62
N CYS A 516 4.40 5.06 24.37
CA CYS A 516 3.20 5.69 23.81
C CYS A 516 3.52 7.04 23.13
N HIS A 517 4.23 7.94 23.84
CA HIS A 517 4.57 9.25 23.29
C HIS A 517 5.47 9.15 22.06
N THR A 518 6.44 8.24 22.06
CA THR A 518 7.32 7.98 20.91
C THR A 518 6.54 7.43 19.72
N ALA A 519 5.67 6.44 19.94
CA ALA A 519 4.87 5.83 18.88
C ALA A 519 3.87 6.82 18.25
N MET A 520 3.39 7.78 19.04
CA MET A 520 2.50 8.85 18.56
C MET A 520 3.26 10.07 18.04
N GLU A 521 4.60 10.06 18.07
CA GLU A 521 5.45 11.20 17.65
C GLU A 521 5.07 12.51 18.37
N LEU A 522 4.80 12.45 19.67
CA LEU A 522 4.44 13.62 20.44
C LEU A 522 5.69 14.46 20.78
N GLU A 523 5.61 15.75 20.52
CA GLU A 523 6.68 16.70 20.87
C GLU A 523 6.68 17.04 22.37
N LYS A 524 5.52 17.08 23.01
CA LYS A 524 5.34 17.41 24.42
C LYS A 524 4.32 16.49 25.11
N PRO A 525 4.62 15.96 26.32
CA PRO A 525 5.95 15.98 26.93
C PRO A 525 6.96 15.21 26.11
N ALA A 526 8.19 15.71 25.99
CA ALA A 526 9.22 15.04 25.22
C ALA A 526 9.63 13.73 25.92
N ALA A 527 9.74 12.65 25.15
CA ALA A 527 10.05 11.32 25.67
C ALA A 527 11.37 11.25 26.48
N THR A 528 12.31 12.15 26.19
CA THR A 528 13.64 12.22 26.82
C THR A 528 13.78 13.33 27.85
N ALA A 529 12.79 14.21 28.02
CA ALA A 529 12.84 15.33 28.98
C ALA A 529 12.26 14.92 30.33
N CYS A 530 13.13 14.51 31.27
CA CYS A 530 12.72 14.05 32.60
C CYS A 530 11.87 15.08 33.35
N ALA A 531 12.21 16.36 33.21
CA ALA A 531 11.53 17.48 33.89
C ALA A 531 10.09 17.73 33.38
N ASP A 532 9.73 17.25 32.21
CA ASP A 532 8.36 17.36 31.66
C ASP A 532 7.36 16.50 32.46
N CYS A 533 7.85 15.43 33.11
CA CYS A 533 7.05 14.49 33.87
C CYS A 533 7.36 14.50 35.38
N HIS A 534 8.57 14.85 35.74
CA HIS A 534 9.06 14.76 37.10
C HIS A 534 9.53 16.11 37.65
N LYS A 535 9.21 16.39 38.92
CA LYS A 535 9.82 17.50 39.70
C LYS A 535 10.90 16.95 40.58
N GLU A 536 12.06 17.60 40.60
CA GLU A 536 13.11 17.25 41.58
C GLU A 536 12.66 17.63 42.99
N ARG A 537 12.94 16.74 43.93
CA ARG A 537 12.71 17.03 45.35
C ARG A 537 13.71 18.08 45.81
N LYS A 538 13.23 19.09 46.51
CA LYS A 538 14.05 20.10 47.21
C LYS A 538 14.71 19.49 48.42
#